data_25db12fd172d2b115cec024bbd91d9e9
#
_entry.id   25db12fd172d2b115cec024bbd91d9e9
#
_cell.length_a   1.000
_cell.length_b   1.000
_cell.length_c   1.000
_cell.angle_alpha   90.00
_cell.angle_beta   90.00
_cell.angle_gamma   90.00
#
_symmetry.space_group_name_H-M   'P 1'
#
loop_
_entity.id
_entity.type
_entity.pdbx_description
1 polymer ?
#
loop_
_entity_poly.entity_id
_entity_poly.type
_entity_poly.pdbx_seq_one_letter_code
_entity_poly.pdbx_strand_id
1 'polypeptide(L)'
;MQDQHPFVAGEFVWTGWDHLGEPTPYYSARSSYCGMIDLAGFKKDRFYLYQSRWRPDLPMVHILPHWNWTDRKGEITPVHVFTSGDEVELFLNGKSQGRKKKQSLEYRLRWDEVTYEPGELRAVAYKNGKKWAENSVKTTGKAVGLTAEADRKTIKSDGYDLAFITVKIVDKDGLTVPLSNNKIRFSIEGPGEIVATDNGDQTDFTPFNSRERNAFNGLCLVIVKGIKGQKGNINIYTEADGLKAGKVVLTGK
;
A
#
# COMPACT_ATOMS: atom_id res chain seq x y z
N MET A 1 -12.61 -24.17 -6.80
CA MET A 1 -12.29 -25.60 -6.72
C MET A 1 -12.32 -26.11 -5.26
N GLN A 2 -11.48 -25.62 -4.36
CA GLN A 2 -11.40 -26.03 -2.96
C GLN A 2 -12.76 -26.02 -2.25
N ASP A 3 -13.49 -24.90 -2.34
CA ASP A 3 -14.81 -24.77 -1.68
C ASP A 3 -15.92 -25.64 -2.31
N GLN A 4 -15.69 -26.22 -3.49
CA GLN A 4 -16.63 -27.10 -4.18
C GLN A 4 -16.37 -28.58 -3.94
N HIS A 5 -15.19 -28.92 -3.42
CA HIS A 5 -14.71 -30.30 -3.33
C HIS A 5 -14.23 -30.61 -1.90
N PRO A 6 -15.07 -31.23 -1.05
CA PRO A 6 -14.74 -31.50 0.35
C PRO A 6 -13.51 -32.39 0.56
N PHE A 7 -13.07 -33.12 -0.46
CA PHE A 7 -11.85 -33.92 -0.40
C PHE A 7 -10.55 -33.12 -0.54
N VAL A 8 -10.64 -31.82 -0.92
CA VAL A 8 -9.48 -30.93 -1.01
C VAL A 8 -9.22 -30.35 0.38
N ALA A 9 -8.16 -30.79 1.04
CA ALA A 9 -7.81 -30.37 2.40
C ALA A 9 -7.39 -28.88 2.47
N GLY A 10 -6.83 -28.33 1.40
CA GLY A 10 -6.38 -26.95 1.33
C GLY A 10 -5.38 -26.71 0.21
N GLU A 11 -4.83 -25.51 0.18
CA GLU A 11 -3.77 -25.13 -0.76
C GLU A 11 -2.71 -24.28 -0.05
N PHE A 12 -1.51 -24.28 -0.57
CA PHE A 12 -0.44 -23.35 -0.18
C PHE A 12 -0.38 -22.20 -1.18
N VAL A 13 -0.46 -20.99 -0.66
CA VAL A 13 -0.35 -19.79 -1.50
C VAL A 13 1.11 -19.44 -1.68
N TRP A 14 1.57 -19.39 -2.91
CA TRP A 14 2.87 -18.88 -3.26
C TRP A 14 2.74 -17.43 -3.76
N THR A 15 3.13 -16.41 -3.02
CA THR A 15 3.76 -16.44 -1.70
C THR A 15 3.31 -15.22 -0.87
N GLY A 16 3.66 -15.15 0.41
CA GLY A 16 3.33 -14.03 1.30
C GLY A 16 4.00 -12.73 0.86
N TRP A 17 5.31 -12.76 0.59
CA TRP A 17 6.12 -11.61 0.14
C TRP A 17 6.73 -11.86 -1.22
N ASP A 18 6.94 -10.77 -1.97
CA ASP A 18 7.92 -10.78 -3.03
C ASP A 18 9.29 -11.10 -2.45
N HIS A 19 10.12 -11.81 -3.18
CA HIS A 19 11.46 -12.20 -2.75
C HIS A 19 12.46 -11.99 -3.87
N LEU A 20 13.71 -11.74 -3.50
CA LEU A 20 14.80 -11.60 -4.45
C LEU A 20 15.02 -12.89 -5.24
N GLY A 21 15.31 -12.77 -6.52
CA GLY A 21 15.37 -13.88 -7.45
C GLY A 21 14.01 -14.23 -8.05
N GLU A 22 13.94 -15.31 -8.81
CA GLU A 22 12.74 -15.79 -9.52
C GLU A 22 12.03 -14.69 -10.36
N PRO A 23 12.74 -13.94 -11.22
CA PRO A 23 12.14 -12.83 -11.95
C PRO A 23 11.26 -13.30 -13.14
N THR A 24 11.10 -14.59 -13.32
CA THR A 24 10.27 -15.16 -14.39
C THR A 24 8.81 -14.70 -14.27
N PRO A 25 8.16 -14.27 -15.37
CA PRO A 25 8.66 -14.21 -16.76
C PRO A 25 9.37 -12.88 -17.11
N TYR A 26 9.58 -11.98 -16.16
CA TYR A 26 10.11 -10.64 -16.38
C TYR A 26 11.58 -10.56 -15.97
N TYR A 27 12.49 -11.00 -16.86
CA TYR A 27 13.93 -11.08 -16.56
C TYR A 27 14.63 -9.73 -16.33
N SER A 28 13.98 -8.62 -16.60
CA SER A 28 14.43 -7.29 -16.21
C SER A 28 14.13 -6.94 -14.74
N ALA A 29 13.52 -7.85 -13.99
CA ALA A 29 13.22 -7.67 -12.58
C ALA A 29 14.29 -8.34 -11.70
N ARG A 30 14.49 -7.79 -10.48
CA ARG A 30 15.39 -8.34 -9.44
C ARG A 30 14.67 -9.33 -8.51
N SER A 31 13.36 -9.31 -8.50
CA SER A 31 12.54 -10.09 -7.57
C SER A 31 11.34 -10.72 -8.23
N SER A 32 10.74 -11.69 -7.54
CA SER A 32 9.40 -12.17 -7.86
C SER A 32 8.37 -11.03 -7.70
N TYR A 33 7.19 -11.22 -8.30
CA TYR A 33 6.04 -10.32 -8.19
C TYR A 33 4.79 -11.05 -7.71
N CYS A 34 4.94 -12.31 -7.32
CA CYS A 34 3.84 -13.19 -6.93
C CYS A 34 3.38 -13.00 -5.47
N GLY A 35 4.13 -12.23 -4.67
CA GLY A 35 3.78 -11.95 -3.27
C GLY A 35 2.47 -11.18 -3.10
N MET A 36 1.82 -11.37 -1.98
CA MET A 36 0.71 -10.54 -1.52
C MET A 36 1.18 -9.19 -0.98
N ILE A 37 2.43 -9.13 -0.55
CA ILE A 37 3.15 -7.97 -0.02
C ILE A 37 4.41 -7.81 -0.87
N ASP A 38 4.79 -6.59 -1.21
CA ASP A 38 6.00 -6.34 -1.98
C ASP A 38 7.29 -6.38 -1.13
N LEU A 39 8.46 -6.20 -1.75
CA LEU A 39 9.76 -6.23 -1.05
C LEU A 39 9.88 -5.15 0.03
N ALA A 40 9.25 -4.00 -0.14
CA ALA A 40 9.24 -2.92 0.83
C ALA A 40 8.24 -3.13 1.98
N GLY A 41 7.44 -4.21 1.94
CA GLY A 41 6.43 -4.51 2.94
C GLY A 41 5.08 -3.85 2.68
N PHE A 42 4.86 -3.24 1.52
CA PHE A 42 3.57 -2.65 1.16
C PHE A 42 2.60 -3.70 0.65
N LYS A 43 1.37 -3.61 1.13
CA LYS A 43 0.30 -4.56 0.80
C LYS A 43 -0.21 -4.31 -0.61
N LYS A 44 -0.24 -5.35 -1.44
CA LYS A 44 -0.86 -5.33 -2.77
C LYS A 44 -2.35 -5.65 -2.70
N ASP A 45 -3.09 -5.42 -3.77
CA ASP A 45 -4.53 -5.72 -3.82
C ASP A 45 -4.84 -7.18 -3.47
N ARG A 46 -3.96 -8.12 -3.86
CA ARG A 46 -4.09 -9.54 -3.52
C ARG A 46 -4.09 -9.79 -2.01
N PHE A 47 -3.35 -9.01 -1.20
CA PHE A 47 -3.41 -9.11 0.26
C PHE A 47 -4.84 -8.93 0.78
N TYR A 48 -5.55 -7.91 0.28
CA TYR A 48 -6.92 -7.61 0.70
C TYR A 48 -7.94 -8.64 0.21
N LEU A 49 -7.69 -9.28 -0.95
CA LEU A 49 -8.49 -10.40 -1.41
C LEU A 49 -8.44 -11.56 -0.41
N TYR A 50 -7.23 -11.98 -0.02
CA TYR A 50 -7.06 -13.05 0.98
C TYR A 50 -7.58 -12.62 2.35
N GLN A 51 -7.30 -11.40 2.80
CA GLN A 51 -7.81 -10.90 4.08
C GLN A 51 -9.35 -10.96 4.14
N SER A 52 -10.03 -10.57 3.06
CA SER A 52 -11.49 -10.61 3.00
C SER A 52 -12.06 -12.02 3.14
N ARG A 53 -11.29 -13.03 2.76
CA ARG A 53 -11.69 -14.45 2.80
C ARG A 53 -11.27 -15.13 4.09
N TRP A 54 -10.03 -14.91 4.53
CA TRP A 54 -9.46 -15.58 5.71
C TRP A 54 -9.86 -14.93 7.03
N ARG A 55 -10.29 -13.67 7.00
CA ARG A 55 -10.73 -12.93 8.18
C ARG A 55 -12.17 -12.42 8.00
N PRO A 56 -13.16 -13.34 7.96
CA PRO A 56 -14.57 -12.98 7.81
C PRO A 56 -15.13 -12.25 9.03
N ASP A 57 -14.42 -12.29 10.15
CA ASP A 57 -14.68 -11.58 11.40
C ASP A 57 -14.23 -10.11 11.38
N LEU A 58 -13.27 -9.76 10.53
CA LEU A 58 -12.69 -8.42 10.46
C LEU A 58 -13.50 -7.53 9.49
N PRO A 59 -14.13 -6.45 9.97
CA PRO A 59 -14.78 -5.49 9.08
C PRO A 59 -13.78 -4.87 8.10
N MET A 60 -13.95 -5.14 6.81
CA MET A 60 -13.08 -4.57 5.79
C MET A 60 -13.78 -4.44 4.45
N VAL A 61 -13.38 -3.43 3.69
CA VAL A 61 -13.68 -3.24 2.29
C VAL A 61 -12.48 -2.58 1.61
N HIS A 62 -12.07 -3.09 0.49
CA HIS A 62 -10.96 -2.59 -0.31
C HIS A 62 -11.42 -2.37 -1.74
N ILE A 63 -11.12 -1.19 -2.27
CA ILE A 63 -11.50 -0.76 -3.62
C ILE A 63 -10.25 -0.79 -4.49
N LEU A 64 -10.37 -1.34 -5.70
CA LEU A 64 -9.34 -1.26 -6.73
C LEU A 64 -10.00 -0.97 -8.10
N PRO A 65 -9.25 -0.29 -8.98
CA PRO A 65 -7.92 0.32 -8.83
C PRO A 65 -7.96 1.64 -8.04
N HIS A 66 -6.79 2.29 -7.91
CA HIS A 66 -6.74 3.70 -7.50
C HIS A 66 -7.59 4.58 -8.44
N TRP A 67 -8.01 5.77 -7.98
CA TRP A 67 -8.91 6.62 -8.77
C TRP A 67 -8.20 7.87 -9.33
N ASN A 68 -7.08 7.64 -10.06
CA ASN A 68 -6.24 8.66 -10.69
C ASN A 68 -5.93 8.30 -12.15
N TRP A 69 -6.91 8.53 -13.04
CA TRP A 69 -6.85 8.22 -14.47
C TRP A 69 -7.17 9.45 -15.30
N THR A 70 -6.35 10.50 -15.16
CA THR A 70 -6.62 11.83 -15.76
C THR A 70 -6.77 11.81 -17.27
N ASP A 71 -6.11 10.87 -17.94
CA ASP A 71 -6.15 10.61 -19.38
C ASP A 71 -7.38 9.79 -19.83
N ARG A 72 -8.14 9.22 -18.88
CA ARG A 72 -9.30 8.36 -19.15
C ARG A 72 -10.64 8.98 -18.75
N LYS A 73 -10.71 10.30 -18.60
CA LYS A 73 -11.96 10.98 -18.24
C LYS A 73 -13.07 10.69 -19.27
N GLY A 74 -14.19 10.18 -18.79
CA GLY A 74 -15.32 9.76 -19.63
C GLY A 74 -15.22 8.33 -20.17
N GLU A 75 -14.13 7.61 -19.92
CA GLU A 75 -13.96 6.21 -20.35
C GLU A 75 -14.39 5.23 -19.27
N ILE A 76 -14.82 4.06 -19.71
CA ILE A 76 -15.15 2.95 -18.80
C ILE A 76 -13.89 2.50 -18.07
N THR A 77 -13.98 2.48 -16.75
CA THR A 77 -12.93 2.02 -15.82
C THR A 77 -13.54 1.04 -14.84
N PRO A 78 -13.37 -0.28 -15.06
CA PRO A 78 -13.93 -1.29 -14.18
C PRO A 78 -13.43 -1.15 -12.74
N VAL A 79 -14.34 -1.33 -11.79
CA VAL A 79 -14.06 -1.27 -10.35
C VAL A 79 -14.30 -2.64 -9.73
N HIS A 80 -13.34 -3.08 -8.93
CA HIS A 80 -13.48 -4.28 -8.12
C HIS A 80 -13.49 -3.92 -6.63
N VAL A 81 -14.23 -4.68 -5.84
CA VAL A 81 -14.28 -4.51 -4.40
C VAL A 81 -14.11 -5.85 -3.70
N PHE A 82 -13.17 -5.91 -2.76
CA PHE A 82 -13.00 -7.03 -1.84
C PHE A 82 -13.58 -6.68 -0.48
N THR A 83 -14.34 -7.57 0.12
CA THR A 83 -14.94 -7.35 1.44
C THR A 83 -15.19 -8.66 2.18
N SER A 84 -15.10 -8.61 3.50
CA SER A 84 -15.59 -9.66 4.41
C SER A 84 -17.10 -9.57 4.68
N GLY A 85 -17.78 -8.55 4.13
CA GLY A 85 -19.24 -8.41 4.14
C GLY A 85 -19.93 -9.25 3.07
N ASP A 86 -21.26 -9.21 3.05
CA ASP A 86 -22.11 -9.99 2.14
C ASP A 86 -22.46 -9.19 0.89
N GLU A 87 -22.59 -7.87 1.03
CA GLU A 87 -23.04 -6.95 -0.01
C GLU A 87 -22.21 -5.68 0.02
N VAL A 88 -22.12 -5.01 -1.13
CA VAL A 88 -21.49 -3.69 -1.26
C VAL A 88 -22.33 -2.79 -2.14
N GLU A 89 -22.47 -1.54 -1.73
CA GLU A 89 -22.93 -0.45 -2.58
C GLU A 89 -21.77 0.46 -2.92
N LEU A 90 -21.57 0.69 -4.22
CA LEU A 90 -20.52 1.55 -4.77
C LEU A 90 -21.10 2.92 -5.11
N PHE A 91 -20.33 3.98 -4.80
CA PHE A 91 -20.70 5.36 -5.09
C PHE A 91 -19.56 6.06 -5.83
N LEU A 92 -19.89 6.79 -6.87
CA LEU A 92 -18.99 7.73 -7.55
C LEU A 92 -19.53 9.14 -7.35
N ASN A 93 -18.74 10.00 -6.71
CA ASN A 93 -19.12 11.39 -6.39
C ASN A 93 -20.48 11.50 -5.70
N GLY A 94 -20.77 10.57 -4.76
CA GLY A 94 -22.03 10.49 -4.04
C GLY A 94 -23.18 9.80 -4.78
N LYS A 95 -23.05 9.55 -6.09
CA LYS A 95 -24.07 8.85 -6.89
C LYS A 95 -23.87 7.35 -6.82
N SER A 96 -24.90 6.60 -6.44
CA SER A 96 -24.86 5.13 -6.41
C SER A 96 -24.61 4.54 -7.80
N GLN A 97 -23.69 3.61 -7.88
CA GLN A 97 -23.40 2.76 -9.04
C GLN A 97 -24.08 1.39 -8.91
N GLY A 98 -24.97 1.26 -7.94
CA GLY A 98 -25.70 0.04 -7.64
C GLY A 98 -25.10 -0.74 -6.47
N ARG A 99 -25.98 -1.53 -5.86
CA ARG A 99 -25.67 -2.45 -4.75
C ARG A 99 -25.60 -3.87 -5.28
N LYS A 100 -24.55 -4.60 -4.93
CA LYS A 100 -24.32 -5.98 -5.35
C LYS A 100 -24.12 -6.88 -4.15
N LYS A 101 -24.68 -8.09 -4.21
CA LYS A 101 -24.54 -9.14 -3.21
C LYS A 101 -23.61 -10.22 -3.76
N LYS A 102 -22.65 -10.67 -2.93
CA LYS A 102 -21.79 -11.80 -3.28
C LYS A 102 -22.64 -13.06 -3.49
N GLN A 103 -22.39 -13.73 -4.60
CA GLN A 103 -22.95 -15.05 -4.87
C GLN A 103 -22.08 -16.13 -4.19
N SER A 104 -22.60 -17.35 -4.19
CA SER A 104 -21.79 -18.50 -3.74
C SER A 104 -20.50 -18.59 -4.56
N LEU A 105 -19.36 -18.72 -3.89
CA LEU A 105 -18.02 -18.81 -4.50
C LEU A 105 -17.56 -17.54 -5.24
N GLU A 106 -18.23 -16.42 -5.01
CA GLU A 106 -17.80 -15.12 -5.52
C GLU A 106 -16.90 -14.44 -4.46
N TYR A 107 -15.64 -14.19 -4.83
CA TYR A 107 -14.63 -13.65 -3.92
C TYR A 107 -14.44 -12.14 -4.07
N ARG A 108 -14.97 -11.54 -5.15
CA ARG A 108 -14.93 -10.12 -5.46
C ARG A 108 -16.22 -9.66 -6.09
N LEU A 109 -16.62 -8.43 -5.79
CA LEU A 109 -17.70 -7.77 -6.50
C LEU A 109 -17.11 -6.87 -7.59
N ARG A 110 -17.80 -6.79 -8.75
CA ARG A 110 -17.31 -6.05 -9.93
C ARG A 110 -18.36 -5.11 -10.45
N TRP A 111 -17.94 -3.90 -10.81
CA TRP A 111 -18.71 -2.92 -11.58
C TRP A 111 -17.92 -2.65 -12.87
N ASP A 112 -18.34 -3.25 -13.97
CA ASP A 112 -17.57 -3.27 -15.21
C ASP A 112 -17.79 -2.03 -16.09
N GLU A 113 -18.82 -1.22 -15.79
CA GLU A 113 -19.27 -0.09 -16.64
C GLU A 113 -19.17 1.26 -15.91
N VAL A 114 -18.33 1.38 -14.89
CA VAL A 114 -18.14 2.66 -14.20
C VAL A 114 -17.35 3.60 -15.12
N THR A 115 -17.98 4.71 -15.50
CA THR A 115 -17.31 5.77 -16.25
C THR A 115 -16.43 6.59 -15.32
N TYR A 116 -15.14 6.73 -15.66
CA TYR A 116 -14.24 7.53 -14.85
C TYR A 116 -14.58 9.01 -14.86
N GLU A 117 -14.81 9.53 -13.68
CA GLU A 117 -14.87 10.97 -13.38
C GLU A 117 -13.97 11.25 -12.18
N PRO A 118 -13.15 12.32 -12.21
CA PRO A 118 -12.36 12.72 -11.04
C PRO A 118 -13.25 12.94 -9.82
N GLY A 119 -12.77 12.57 -8.64
CA GLY A 119 -13.50 12.75 -7.39
C GLY A 119 -13.32 11.57 -6.42
N GLU A 120 -14.40 11.17 -5.77
CA GLU A 120 -14.39 10.11 -4.77
C GLU A 120 -15.13 8.87 -5.28
N LEU A 121 -14.44 7.74 -5.25
CA LEU A 121 -15.03 6.42 -5.38
C LEU A 121 -15.12 5.80 -3.97
N ARG A 122 -16.34 5.56 -3.49
CA ARG A 122 -16.62 5.09 -2.13
C ARG A 122 -17.41 3.79 -2.17
N ALA A 123 -17.03 2.82 -1.34
CA ALA A 123 -17.74 1.56 -1.19
C ALA A 123 -18.19 1.37 0.26
N VAL A 124 -19.47 1.03 0.44
CA VAL A 124 -20.08 0.69 1.72
C VAL A 124 -20.42 -0.78 1.70
N ALA A 125 -19.80 -1.55 2.59
CA ALA A 125 -20.07 -2.97 2.76
C ALA A 125 -21.11 -3.20 3.84
N TYR A 126 -21.93 -4.22 3.64
CA TYR A 126 -22.96 -4.66 4.59
C TYR A 126 -22.75 -6.14 4.93
N LYS A 127 -23.15 -6.52 6.14
CA LYS A 127 -23.17 -7.91 6.61
C LYS A 127 -24.44 -8.13 7.43
N ASN A 128 -25.21 -9.15 7.07
CA ASN A 128 -26.51 -9.44 7.68
C ASN A 128 -27.43 -8.20 7.71
N GLY A 129 -27.45 -7.44 6.60
CA GLY A 129 -28.28 -6.24 6.43
C GLY A 129 -27.78 -4.98 7.16
N LYS A 130 -26.73 -5.06 7.96
CA LYS A 130 -26.15 -3.92 8.69
C LYS A 130 -24.87 -3.41 8.01
N LYS A 131 -24.61 -2.10 8.11
CA LYS A 131 -23.34 -1.52 7.67
C LYS A 131 -22.19 -2.24 8.39
N TRP A 132 -21.22 -2.73 7.60
CA TRP A 132 -20.08 -3.53 8.08
C TRP A 132 -18.77 -2.76 8.04
N ALA A 133 -18.46 -2.19 6.88
CA ALA A 133 -17.26 -1.41 6.67
C ALA A 133 -17.46 -0.36 5.57
N GLU A 134 -16.60 0.63 5.52
CA GLU A 134 -16.58 1.64 4.48
C GLU A 134 -15.15 2.01 4.14
N ASN A 135 -14.88 2.28 2.86
CA ASN A 135 -13.61 2.80 2.38
C ASN A 135 -13.84 3.70 1.17
N SER A 136 -12.91 4.60 0.93
CA SER A 136 -12.91 5.42 -0.28
C SER A 136 -11.51 5.58 -0.87
N VAL A 137 -11.46 5.72 -2.19
CA VAL A 137 -10.30 6.17 -2.95
C VAL A 137 -10.65 7.46 -3.65
N LYS A 138 -9.71 8.41 -3.71
CA LYS A 138 -9.95 9.74 -4.27
C LYS A 138 -8.96 10.08 -5.36
N THR A 139 -9.41 10.82 -6.34
CA THR A 139 -8.50 11.48 -7.29
C THR A 139 -7.70 12.53 -6.54
N THR A 140 -6.39 12.43 -6.59
CA THR A 140 -5.47 13.35 -5.92
C THR A 140 -5.17 14.57 -6.78
N GLY A 141 -4.73 15.64 -6.13
CA GLY A 141 -4.09 16.76 -6.77
C GLY A 141 -2.63 16.45 -7.16
N LYS A 142 -1.91 17.52 -7.55
CA LYS A 142 -0.47 17.43 -7.78
C LYS A 142 0.26 17.13 -6.47
N ALA A 143 1.37 16.40 -6.55
CA ALA A 143 2.27 16.21 -5.43
C ALA A 143 2.80 17.57 -4.91
N VAL A 144 2.76 17.79 -3.60
CA VAL A 144 3.21 19.03 -2.96
C VAL A 144 4.18 18.78 -1.81
N GLY A 145 4.28 17.55 -1.29
CA GLY A 145 5.13 17.28 -0.14
C GLY A 145 5.32 15.81 0.15
N LEU A 146 6.17 15.57 1.15
CA LEU A 146 6.47 14.26 1.70
C LEU A 146 5.91 14.15 3.13
N THR A 147 5.38 12.99 3.47
CA THR A 147 5.10 12.59 4.84
C THR A 147 5.92 11.35 5.18
N ALA A 148 6.37 11.24 6.43
CA ALA A 148 7.12 10.10 6.93
C ALA A 148 6.47 9.57 8.21
N GLU A 149 6.19 8.29 8.26
CA GLU A 149 5.53 7.63 9.38
C GLU A 149 6.29 6.35 9.75
N ALA A 150 6.72 6.26 11.01
CA ALA A 150 7.40 5.09 11.52
C ALA A 150 6.42 4.07 12.11
N ASP A 151 6.71 2.78 11.95
CA ASP A 151 5.96 1.67 12.57
C ASP A 151 6.00 1.72 14.10
N ARG A 152 7.03 2.38 14.67
CA ARG A 152 7.22 2.60 16.11
C ARG A 152 7.94 3.91 16.39
N LYS A 153 7.72 4.48 17.59
CA LYS A 153 8.37 5.73 18.02
C LYS A 153 9.67 5.52 18.77
N THR A 154 9.94 4.30 19.21
CA THR A 154 11.09 3.97 20.04
C THR A 154 11.78 2.73 19.52
N ILE A 155 13.10 2.76 19.47
CA ILE A 155 13.97 1.60 19.17
C ILE A 155 15.01 1.43 20.27
N LYS A 156 15.45 0.18 20.47
CA LYS A 156 16.53 -0.12 21.42
C LYS A 156 17.88 0.32 20.84
N SER A 157 18.72 0.89 21.70
CA SER A 157 20.11 1.21 21.34
C SER A 157 21.02 -0.01 21.54
N ASP A 158 20.62 -1.18 21.00
CA ASP A 158 21.37 -2.43 21.09
C ASP A 158 22.20 -2.73 19.84
N GLY A 159 22.02 -1.93 18.77
CA GLY A 159 22.69 -2.10 17.49
C GLY A 159 22.00 -3.12 16.55
N TYR A 160 20.80 -3.61 16.91
CA TYR A 160 20.05 -4.60 16.13
C TYR A 160 18.60 -4.18 15.88
N ASP A 161 17.98 -3.47 16.82
CA ASP A 161 16.58 -3.09 16.72
C ASP A 161 16.34 -2.09 15.59
N LEU A 162 15.29 -2.31 14.81
CA LEU A 162 14.97 -1.57 13.59
C LEU A 162 13.64 -0.84 13.71
N ALA A 163 13.54 0.30 13.04
CA ALA A 163 12.28 0.96 12.72
C ALA A 163 12.09 1.02 11.20
N PHE A 164 10.87 0.80 10.77
CA PHE A 164 10.45 0.85 9.37
C PHE A 164 9.64 2.12 9.15
N ILE A 165 10.13 3.00 8.29
CA ILE A 165 9.54 4.31 8.06
C ILE A 165 8.98 4.35 6.65
N THR A 166 7.65 4.40 6.55
CA THR A 166 6.95 4.62 5.28
C THR A 166 6.98 6.09 4.93
N VAL A 167 7.48 6.41 3.75
CA VAL A 167 7.44 7.76 3.18
C VAL A 167 6.41 7.80 2.06
N LYS A 168 5.55 8.82 2.09
CA LYS A 168 4.48 9.01 1.10
C LYS A 168 4.66 10.35 0.41
N ILE A 169 4.51 10.36 -0.90
CA ILE A 169 4.35 11.59 -1.67
C ILE A 169 2.88 11.96 -1.62
N VAL A 170 2.58 13.16 -1.15
CA VAL A 170 1.20 13.59 -0.90
C VAL A 170 0.84 14.88 -1.63
N ASP A 171 -0.45 15.03 -1.92
CA ASP A 171 -1.03 16.26 -2.41
C ASP A 171 -1.35 17.25 -1.27
N LYS A 172 -1.99 18.39 -1.61
CA LYS A 172 -2.37 19.43 -0.64
C LYS A 172 -3.36 18.96 0.43
N ASP A 173 -4.10 17.90 0.17
CA ASP A 173 -5.09 17.32 1.08
C ASP A 173 -4.51 16.15 1.90
N GLY A 174 -3.21 15.87 1.74
CA GLY A 174 -2.50 14.79 2.42
C GLY A 174 -2.76 13.40 1.83
N LEU A 175 -3.38 13.32 0.65
CA LEU A 175 -3.64 12.07 -0.04
C LEU A 175 -2.37 11.58 -0.75
N THR A 176 -2.05 10.30 -0.62
CA THR A 176 -0.93 9.70 -1.36
C THR A 176 -1.19 9.77 -2.86
N VAL A 177 -0.25 10.34 -3.62
CA VAL A 177 -0.33 10.47 -5.07
C VAL A 177 0.18 9.19 -5.73
N PRO A 178 -0.70 8.28 -6.21
CA PRO A 178 -0.34 6.91 -6.56
C PRO A 178 0.48 6.78 -7.85
N LEU A 179 0.62 7.85 -8.61
CA LEU A 179 1.44 7.86 -9.85
C LEU A 179 2.77 8.60 -9.66
N SER A 180 3.09 9.04 -8.44
CA SER A 180 4.34 9.75 -8.16
C SER A 180 5.51 8.80 -8.06
N ASN A 181 6.59 9.15 -8.76
CA ASN A 181 7.87 8.43 -8.78
C ASN A 181 9.08 9.34 -8.51
N ASN A 182 8.86 10.47 -7.83
CA ASN A 182 9.92 11.42 -7.50
C ASN A 182 11.07 10.74 -6.76
N LYS A 183 12.30 11.16 -7.05
CA LYS A 183 13.48 10.73 -6.30
C LYS A 183 13.48 11.36 -4.91
N ILE A 184 13.54 10.52 -3.88
CA ILE A 184 13.59 10.91 -2.47
C ILE A 184 15.02 10.72 -1.96
N ARG A 185 15.55 11.74 -1.28
CA ARG A 185 16.82 11.72 -0.56
C ARG A 185 16.56 11.62 0.94
N PHE A 186 17.37 10.81 1.61
CA PHE A 186 17.24 10.54 3.04
C PHE A 186 18.49 11.02 3.78
N SER A 187 18.29 11.74 4.89
CA SER A 187 19.34 12.07 5.83
C SER A 187 18.91 11.78 7.26
N ILE A 188 19.89 11.62 8.15
CA ILE A 188 19.67 11.24 9.54
C ILE A 188 20.60 12.03 10.45
N GLU A 189 20.09 12.44 11.61
CA GLU A 189 20.83 13.07 12.68
C GLU A 189 20.54 12.37 14.00
N GLY A 190 21.53 12.34 14.91
CA GLY A 190 21.42 11.66 16.20
C GLY A 190 21.94 10.21 16.17
N PRO A 191 21.67 9.43 17.25
CA PRO A 191 22.27 8.12 17.47
C PRO A 191 21.59 7.00 16.66
N GLY A 192 21.50 7.15 15.35
CA GLY A 192 20.92 6.18 14.43
C GLY A 192 21.63 6.14 13.09
N GLU A 193 21.40 5.08 12.34
CA GLU A 193 21.87 4.92 10.97
C GLU A 193 20.76 4.42 10.05
N ILE A 194 20.72 4.90 8.81
CA ILE A 194 19.88 4.34 7.76
C ILE A 194 20.58 3.09 7.24
N VAL A 195 19.96 1.93 7.37
CA VAL A 195 20.54 0.65 6.93
C VAL A 195 20.06 0.21 5.56
N ALA A 196 18.85 0.60 5.19
CA ALA A 196 18.32 0.28 3.87
C ALA A 196 17.22 1.25 3.43
N THR A 197 17.01 1.31 2.11
CA THR A 197 15.84 1.92 1.47
C THR A 197 15.29 0.97 0.42
N ASP A 198 13.98 0.99 0.23
CA ASP A 198 13.28 0.25 -0.82
C ASP A 198 12.00 0.99 -1.26
N ASN A 199 11.42 0.59 -2.38
CA ASN A 199 10.17 1.13 -2.88
C ASN A 199 9.16 0.05 -3.32
N GLY A 200 9.55 -1.24 -3.26
CA GLY A 200 8.72 -2.36 -3.70
C GLY A 200 8.68 -2.58 -5.21
N ASP A 201 9.32 -1.73 -6.01
CA ASP A 201 9.42 -1.92 -7.46
C ASP A 201 10.40 -3.04 -7.79
N GLN A 202 9.91 -4.09 -8.43
CA GLN A 202 10.71 -5.24 -8.83
C GLN A 202 11.79 -4.89 -9.85
N THR A 203 11.62 -3.77 -10.58
CA THR A 203 12.54 -3.31 -11.62
C THR A 203 13.54 -2.26 -11.15
N ASP A 204 13.47 -1.84 -9.89
CA ASP A 204 14.44 -0.91 -9.30
C ASP A 204 15.69 -1.65 -8.79
N PHE A 205 16.79 -1.51 -9.50
CA PHE A 205 18.09 -2.10 -9.14
C PHE A 205 18.97 -1.20 -8.25
N THR A 206 18.45 -0.07 -7.76
CA THR A 206 19.18 0.79 -6.82
C THR A 206 19.58 -0.03 -5.58
N PRO A 207 20.85 -0.01 -5.14
CA PRO A 207 21.30 -0.75 -3.96
C PRO A 207 20.49 -0.40 -2.70
N PHE A 208 20.20 -1.40 -1.86
CA PHE A 208 19.41 -1.18 -0.63
C PHE A 208 20.02 -0.18 0.34
N ASN A 209 21.34 -0.06 0.40
CA ASN A 209 22.05 0.89 1.25
C ASN A 209 22.11 2.31 0.67
N SER A 210 21.47 2.57 -0.48
CA SER A 210 21.38 3.90 -1.06
C SER A 210 20.66 4.87 -0.13
N ARG A 211 21.13 6.12 -0.10
CA ARG A 211 20.45 7.24 0.56
C ARG A 211 19.45 7.97 -0.35
N GLU A 212 19.30 7.46 -1.56
CA GLU A 212 18.34 7.97 -2.55
C GLU A 212 17.52 6.80 -3.11
N ARG A 213 16.23 7.02 -3.31
CA ARG A 213 15.32 6.04 -3.89
C ARG A 213 14.20 6.76 -4.63
N ASN A 214 13.87 6.31 -5.82
CA ASN A 214 12.62 6.76 -6.43
C ASN A 214 11.43 6.22 -5.65
N ALA A 215 10.38 7.01 -5.50
CA ALA A 215 9.12 6.46 -5.02
C ALA A 215 8.52 5.53 -6.08
N PHE A 216 7.76 4.56 -5.63
CA PHE A 216 6.96 3.70 -6.49
C PHE A 216 5.51 3.73 -5.98
N ASN A 217 4.56 4.05 -6.86
CA ASN A 217 3.16 4.28 -6.48
C ASN A 217 2.99 5.33 -5.35
N GLY A 218 3.87 6.35 -5.34
CA GLY A 218 3.88 7.39 -4.32
C GLY A 218 4.45 6.95 -2.96
N LEU A 219 5.05 5.77 -2.86
CA LEU A 219 5.56 5.18 -1.63
C LEU A 219 7.06 4.92 -1.69
N CYS A 220 7.71 4.99 -0.53
CA CYS A 220 9.09 4.57 -0.33
C CYS A 220 9.26 4.11 1.13
N LEU A 221 10.19 3.19 1.36
CA LEU A 221 10.59 2.69 2.68
C LEU A 221 12.00 3.16 3.01
N VAL A 222 12.22 3.58 4.26
CA VAL A 222 13.55 3.71 4.84
C VAL A 222 13.62 2.94 6.16
N ILE A 223 14.68 2.18 6.36
CA ILE A 223 14.91 1.36 7.55
C ILE A 223 16.03 1.98 8.35
N VAL A 224 15.76 2.21 9.64
CA VAL A 224 16.69 2.85 10.58
C VAL A 224 17.01 1.91 11.73
N LYS A 225 18.27 1.89 12.13
CA LYS A 225 18.80 1.13 13.27
C LYS A 225 19.38 2.08 14.31
N GLY A 226 19.19 1.78 15.61
CA GLY A 226 19.84 2.49 16.69
C GLY A 226 21.34 2.14 16.80
N ILE A 227 22.18 3.13 17.14
CA ILE A 227 23.61 2.91 17.41
C ILE A 227 23.76 2.33 18.82
N LYS A 228 24.52 1.23 18.93
CA LYS A 228 24.74 0.51 20.20
C LYS A 228 25.25 1.44 21.29
N GLY A 229 24.58 1.43 22.44
CA GLY A 229 24.93 2.19 23.62
C GLY A 229 24.68 3.70 23.54
N GLN A 230 24.16 4.22 22.43
CA GLN A 230 23.88 5.64 22.26
C GLN A 230 22.37 5.90 22.33
N LYS A 231 21.96 6.68 23.31
CA LYS A 231 20.55 7.05 23.50
C LYS A 231 20.26 8.46 23.02
N GLY A 232 19.01 8.75 22.69
CA GLY A 232 18.59 10.08 22.29
C GLY A 232 17.63 10.11 21.12
N ASN A 233 17.32 11.32 20.66
CA ASN A 233 16.44 11.50 19.49
C ASN A 233 17.19 11.24 18.20
N ILE A 234 16.56 10.48 17.32
CA ILE A 234 17.02 10.17 15.97
C ILE A 234 16.08 10.89 15.02
N ASN A 235 16.58 11.89 14.31
CA ASN A 235 15.82 12.68 13.36
C ASN A 235 16.08 12.16 11.95
N ILE A 236 15.04 11.76 11.25
CA ILE A 236 15.10 11.30 9.86
C ILE A 236 14.42 12.35 8.99
N TYR A 237 15.12 12.86 7.98
CA TYR A 237 14.61 13.83 7.02
C TYR A 237 14.45 13.19 5.65
N THR A 238 13.44 13.60 4.93
CA THR A 238 13.13 13.13 3.57
C THR A 238 12.93 14.34 2.68
N GLU A 239 13.62 14.38 1.55
CA GLU A 239 13.60 15.50 0.61
C GLU A 239 13.38 15.00 -0.82
N ALA A 240 12.64 15.77 -1.62
CA ALA A 240 12.51 15.58 -3.06
C ALA A 240 12.37 16.94 -3.74
N ASP A 241 12.90 17.05 -4.95
CA ASP A 241 12.91 18.32 -5.68
C ASP A 241 11.48 18.82 -5.92
N GLY A 242 11.25 20.09 -5.57
CA GLY A 242 9.96 20.76 -5.74
C GLY A 242 8.87 20.35 -4.76
N LEU A 243 9.17 19.49 -3.76
CA LEU A 243 8.23 19.06 -2.75
C LEU A 243 8.63 19.55 -1.36
N LYS A 244 7.64 19.81 -0.49
CA LYS A 244 7.88 20.09 0.92
C LYS A 244 8.50 18.84 1.59
N ALA A 245 9.61 19.05 2.28
CA ALA A 245 10.32 18.00 3.01
C ALA A 245 9.45 17.38 4.12
N GLY A 246 9.68 16.09 4.36
CA GLY A 246 9.11 15.35 5.49
C GLY A 246 10.15 15.12 6.59
N LYS A 247 9.65 14.88 7.81
CA LYS A 247 10.50 14.55 8.98
C LYS A 247 9.77 13.58 9.88
N VAL A 248 10.51 12.63 10.44
CA VAL A 248 10.06 11.79 11.54
C VAL A 248 11.13 11.72 12.64
N VAL A 249 10.71 11.57 13.88
CA VAL A 249 11.62 11.49 15.05
C VAL A 249 11.37 10.16 15.77
N LEU A 250 12.43 9.41 16.00
CA LEU A 250 12.47 8.23 16.84
C LEU A 250 13.24 8.53 18.12
N THR A 251 13.04 7.72 19.16
CA THR A 251 13.82 7.77 20.39
C THR A 251 14.60 6.46 20.55
N GLY A 252 15.93 6.54 20.59
CA GLY A 252 16.84 5.46 20.99
C GLY A 252 16.89 5.33 22.51
N LYS A 253 16.63 4.12 23.05
CA LYS A 253 16.62 3.83 24.49
C LYS A 253 17.61 2.76 24.87
#